data_fc8ed5f5512c1c111ea67e9f5b160e39
#
_entry.id   fc8ed5f5512c1c111ea67e9f5b160e39
#
_cell.length_a   1.000
_cell.length_b   1.000
_cell.length_c   1.000
_cell.angle_alpha   90.00
_cell.angle_beta   90.00
_cell.angle_gamma   90.00
#
_symmetry.space_group_name_H-M   'P 1'
#
loop_
_entity.id
_entity.type
_entity.pdbx_description
1 polymer ?
#
loop_
_entity_poly.entity_id
_entity_poly.type
_entity_poly.pdbx_seq_one_letter_code
_entity_poly.pdbx_strand_id
1 'polypeptide(L)'
;MDWDRLITVEQMEAATNELLETGKKVGADSWQQRVKNQTPHCGFGEAGTCCRICSMGPCRITPKAPRGICGCDVHGIVGRNYLRFTAGGAATHSDHGRQICHTLYQTKEGGSYQVKDPEKLKRIAAEWGIESEGKDIYDLAHEVAETALLEYGKPFGVQRFLKRAPEHTQKLWHDAGIEPRAIDREVSQSLHMTHMGCSSLPEALIKQSLRAGLSDGWGGSMMGTELSDVLFGTPRPLDTTANIGVMEKDMVNIIVHGHDPSLSEMIVMYSQDPEMVALAKSVGAKGINIAGVCCTGNEVAMRQGIPMAGNFLQQENVVLTGACEAIVVDVQCIFPALGPLSKCFHTKFITTSPIARMPDSDFIEFHENTAADNAKAIIRMAVENFKNRKPELVNIPNLKTKARVGYSVEAIKKELDGVCNSHVDALGTLKPLADVVKAGVLRGAVAMVGCNNPKVRPDTAHIELMKKLLKNDIIVIVSGCSAQAAAKAGLMDLDAAEYCGEGLKRVCKLVGIPPVLHMGSCVDISRMMILASDLAKDWGINISQIPLCGCAPEWMSEKAVSIGNYVVATGIDTYLGVDPYSKGSSEITELLQGETRGCKEWVEAHFVVDTNIESLGDKMIAAIEAKRAALGI
;
A
#
# COMPACT_ATOMS: atom_id res chain seq x y z
N MET A 1 -13.00 -20.70 20.43
CA MET A 1 -12.42 -19.34 20.49
C MET A 1 -13.44 -18.42 19.86
N ASP A 2 -13.78 -17.38 20.57
CA ASP A 2 -14.93 -16.54 20.21
C ASP A 2 -14.41 -15.28 19.49
N TRP A 3 -14.26 -15.41 18.15
CA TRP A 3 -13.94 -14.29 17.28
C TRP A 3 -15.06 -13.23 17.23
N ASP A 4 -16.24 -13.54 17.85
CA ASP A 4 -17.40 -12.64 17.89
C ASP A 4 -17.20 -11.42 18.79
N ARG A 5 -16.08 -11.37 19.55
CA ARG A 5 -15.67 -10.18 20.33
C ARG A 5 -14.98 -9.10 19.49
N LEU A 6 -14.52 -9.46 18.27
CA LEU A 6 -13.97 -8.51 17.32
C LEU A 6 -15.10 -7.97 16.42
N ILE A 7 -14.85 -6.82 15.79
CA ILE A 7 -15.80 -6.26 14.84
C ILE A 7 -15.91 -7.19 13.63
N THR A 8 -17.13 -7.60 13.31
CA THR A 8 -17.40 -8.47 12.16
C THR A 8 -17.64 -7.66 10.89
N VAL A 9 -17.53 -8.33 9.72
CA VAL A 9 -17.86 -7.72 8.42
C VAL A 9 -19.31 -7.26 8.39
N GLU A 10 -20.24 -8.03 9.00
CA GLU A 10 -21.66 -7.68 9.10
C GLU A 10 -21.89 -6.36 9.86
N GLN A 11 -21.15 -6.12 10.94
CA GLN A 11 -21.23 -4.87 11.69
C GLN A 11 -20.69 -3.69 10.87
N MET A 12 -19.62 -3.88 10.11
CA MET A 12 -19.08 -2.86 9.20
C MET A 12 -20.06 -2.54 8.05
N GLU A 13 -20.71 -3.57 7.50
CA GLU A 13 -21.75 -3.40 6.48
C GLU A 13 -22.98 -2.70 7.04
N ALA A 14 -23.42 -3.05 8.26
CA ALA A 14 -24.53 -2.39 8.91
C ALA A 14 -24.27 -0.90 9.09
N ALA A 15 -23.06 -0.51 9.54
CA ALA A 15 -22.64 0.88 9.64
C ALA A 15 -22.62 1.58 8.27
N THR A 16 -22.14 0.91 7.23
CA THR A 16 -22.16 1.44 5.86
C THR A 16 -23.59 1.63 5.36
N ASN A 17 -24.49 0.66 5.58
CA ASN A 17 -25.89 0.75 5.17
C ASN A 17 -26.62 1.90 5.87
N GLU A 18 -26.34 2.13 7.15
CA GLU A 18 -26.87 3.29 7.90
C GLU A 18 -26.47 4.61 7.24
N LEU A 19 -25.22 4.75 6.79
CA LEU A 19 -24.72 5.93 6.08
C LEU A 19 -25.36 6.07 4.69
N LEU A 20 -25.56 4.96 3.97
CA LEU A 20 -26.24 4.97 2.67
C LEU A 20 -27.69 5.44 2.78
N GLU A 21 -28.39 5.11 3.87
CA GLU A 21 -29.74 5.65 4.13
C GLU A 21 -29.72 7.16 4.35
N THR A 22 -28.67 7.71 5.00
CA THR A 22 -28.46 9.15 5.10
C THR A 22 -28.24 9.78 3.72
N GLY A 23 -27.40 9.16 2.88
CA GLY A 23 -27.16 9.62 1.51
C GLY A 23 -28.41 9.64 0.64
N LYS A 24 -29.28 8.63 0.76
CA LYS A 24 -30.55 8.56 0.01
C LYS A 24 -31.47 9.76 0.29
N LYS A 25 -31.49 10.28 1.53
CA LYS A 25 -32.31 11.44 1.91
C LYS A 25 -31.95 12.70 1.12
N VAL A 26 -30.71 12.81 0.65
CA VAL A 26 -30.19 13.96 -0.11
C VAL A 26 -29.92 13.63 -1.58
N GLY A 27 -30.33 12.44 -2.04
CA GLY A 27 -30.16 11.99 -3.44
C GLY A 27 -28.71 11.70 -3.83
N ALA A 28 -27.86 11.38 -2.86
CA ALA A 28 -26.46 11.05 -3.10
C ALA A 28 -26.34 9.69 -3.81
N ASP A 29 -25.50 9.64 -4.85
CA ASP A 29 -25.05 8.40 -5.49
C ASP A 29 -23.96 7.71 -4.64
N SER A 30 -23.82 6.41 -4.79
CA SER A 30 -22.81 5.62 -4.07
C SER A 30 -22.08 4.64 -4.99
N TRP A 31 -20.87 4.25 -4.61
CA TRP A 31 -20.11 3.25 -5.37
C TRP A 31 -20.85 1.90 -5.46
N GLN A 32 -21.62 1.52 -4.44
CA GLN A 32 -22.44 0.31 -4.45
C GLN A 32 -23.49 0.34 -5.57
N GLN A 33 -24.12 1.50 -5.77
CA GLN A 33 -25.08 1.65 -6.88
C GLN A 33 -24.38 1.64 -8.23
N ARG A 34 -23.21 2.28 -8.34
CA ARG A 34 -22.43 2.29 -9.58
C ARG A 34 -21.94 0.89 -9.96
N VAL A 35 -21.52 0.04 -8.99
CA VAL A 35 -21.19 -1.37 -9.25
C VAL A 35 -22.38 -2.14 -9.81
N LYS A 36 -23.57 -1.99 -9.21
CA LYS A 36 -24.80 -2.63 -9.73
C LYS A 36 -25.10 -2.21 -11.17
N ASN A 37 -24.91 -0.92 -11.49
CA ASN A 37 -25.16 -0.39 -12.83
C ASN A 37 -24.14 -0.89 -13.88
N GLN A 38 -22.94 -1.31 -13.45
CA GLN A 38 -21.89 -1.89 -14.31
C GLN A 38 -21.95 -3.42 -14.40
N THR A 39 -22.90 -4.06 -13.73
CA THR A 39 -23.07 -5.52 -13.77
C THR A 39 -24.09 -5.90 -14.86
N PRO A 40 -23.81 -6.92 -15.74
CA PRO A 40 -22.59 -7.72 -15.80
C PRO A 40 -21.41 -6.97 -16.43
N HIS A 41 -20.20 -7.27 -15.94
CA HIS A 41 -18.98 -6.70 -16.50
C HIS A 41 -18.66 -7.25 -17.90
N CYS A 42 -17.84 -6.51 -18.66
CA CYS A 42 -17.43 -6.92 -20.00
C CYS A 42 -16.49 -8.13 -19.97
N GLY A 43 -16.93 -9.29 -20.44
CA GLY A 43 -16.15 -10.53 -20.43
C GLY A 43 -14.85 -10.47 -21.23
N PHE A 44 -14.77 -9.66 -22.30
CA PHE A 44 -13.50 -9.43 -23.02
C PHE A 44 -12.49 -8.65 -22.17
N GLY A 45 -12.97 -7.63 -21.45
CA GLY A 45 -12.13 -6.86 -20.54
C GLY A 45 -11.61 -7.72 -19.40
N GLU A 46 -12.48 -8.51 -18.75
CA GLU A 46 -12.12 -9.39 -17.65
C GLU A 46 -11.15 -10.51 -18.05
N ALA A 47 -11.27 -11.03 -19.28
CA ALA A 47 -10.35 -12.03 -19.79
C ALA A 47 -9.04 -11.43 -20.37
N GLY A 48 -8.93 -10.10 -20.48
CA GLY A 48 -7.79 -9.42 -21.11
C GLY A 48 -7.72 -9.59 -22.62
N THR A 49 -8.80 -10.06 -23.30
CA THR A 49 -8.80 -10.48 -24.71
C THR A 49 -9.22 -9.39 -25.69
N CYS A 50 -9.22 -8.13 -25.29
CA CYS A 50 -9.43 -6.99 -26.16
C CYS A 50 -8.18 -6.10 -26.25
N CYS A 51 -7.99 -5.48 -27.41
CA CYS A 51 -6.87 -4.58 -27.65
C CYS A 51 -7.34 -3.23 -28.20
N ARG A 52 -6.87 -2.13 -27.58
CA ARG A 52 -7.18 -0.74 -27.95
C ARG A 52 -5.91 0.08 -28.20
N ILE A 53 -4.80 -0.58 -28.55
CA ILE A 53 -3.49 0.09 -28.67
C ILE A 53 -3.40 0.98 -29.90
N CYS A 54 -4.15 0.68 -30.97
CA CYS A 54 -4.14 1.47 -32.21
C CYS A 54 -5.55 1.70 -32.78
N SER A 55 -5.68 2.67 -33.66
CA SER A 55 -6.95 3.05 -34.27
C SER A 55 -7.44 2.08 -35.35
N MET A 56 -6.64 1.08 -35.79
CA MET A 56 -7.14 -0.01 -36.64
C MET A 56 -8.18 -0.88 -35.90
N GLY A 57 -8.06 -0.99 -34.59
CA GLY A 57 -9.04 -1.60 -33.72
C GLY A 57 -10.21 -0.67 -33.37
N PRO A 58 -10.90 -0.90 -32.23
CA PRO A 58 -10.57 -1.92 -31.21
C PRO A 58 -10.72 -3.36 -31.70
N CYS A 59 -9.77 -4.22 -31.31
CA CYS A 59 -9.81 -5.65 -31.61
C CYS A 59 -10.31 -6.43 -30.40
N ARG A 60 -11.08 -7.49 -30.64
CA ARG A 60 -11.47 -8.49 -29.63
C ARG A 60 -11.22 -9.88 -30.20
N ILE A 61 -10.71 -10.77 -29.38
CA ILE A 61 -10.42 -12.14 -29.81
C ILE A 61 -11.66 -13.00 -29.61
N THR A 62 -12.03 -13.71 -30.68
CA THR A 62 -13.16 -14.66 -30.70
C THR A 62 -12.77 -15.86 -31.58
N PRO A 63 -13.52 -16.99 -31.52
CA PRO A 63 -13.26 -18.11 -32.44
C PRO A 63 -13.27 -17.73 -33.94
N LYS A 64 -14.07 -16.73 -34.33
CA LYS A 64 -14.11 -16.22 -35.73
C LYS A 64 -12.97 -15.22 -36.04
N ALA A 65 -12.42 -14.57 -35.03
CA ALA A 65 -11.34 -13.58 -35.15
C ALA A 65 -10.24 -13.92 -34.11
N PRO A 66 -9.43 -14.98 -34.36
CA PRO A 66 -8.42 -15.45 -33.39
C PRO A 66 -7.20 -14.55 -33.30
N ARG A 67 -7.12 -13.53 -34.15
CA ARG A 67 -6.04 -12.52 -34.17
C ARG A 67 -6.60 -11.12 -34.34
N GLY A 68 -5.92 -10.14 -33.78
CA GLY A 68 -6.16 -8.73 -34.08
C GLY A 68 -5.82 -8.38 -35.52
N ILE A 69 -6.22 -7.19 -35.97
CA ILE A 69 -5.99 -6.73 -37.35
C ILE A 69 -4.50 -6.74 -37.72
N CYS A 70 -3.61 -6.42 -36.78
CA CYS A 70 -2.16 -6.47 -36.94
C CYS A 70 -1.55 -7.89 -36.93
N GLY A 71 -2.37 -8.94 -36.73
CA GLY A 71 -1.94 -10.33 -36.63
C GLY A 71 -1.56 -10.81 -35.24
N CYS A 72 -1.58 -9.93 -34.20
CA CYS A 72 -1.31 -10.31 -32.83
C CYS A 72 -2.39 -11.29 -32.33
N ASP A 73 -1.98 -12.40 -31.75
CA ASP A 73 -2.86 -13.41 -31.17
C ASP A 73 -3.31 -13.06 -29.74
N VAL A 74 -4.07 -13.95 -29.13
CA VAL A 74 -4.57 -13.77 -27.76
C VAL A 74 -3.44 -13.64 -26.73
N HIS A 75 -2.36 -14.39 -26.89
CA HIS A 75 -1.25 -14.43 -25.94
C HIS A 75 -0.51 -13.09 -25.93
N GLY A 76 -0.21 -12.55 -27.12
CA GLY A 76 0.39 -11.23 -27.25
C GLY A 76 -0.52 -10.11 -26.77
N ILE A 77 -1.85 -10.19 -26.99
CA ILE A 77 -2.80 -9.16 -26.53
C ILE A 77 -2.89 -9.15 -25.02
N VAL A 78 -3.10 -10.31 -24.37
CA VAL A 78 -3.17 -10.42 -22.91
C VAL A 78 -1.86 -10.00 -22.27
N GLY A 79 -0.71 -10.45 -22.79
CA GLY A 79 0.61 -10.05 -22.28
C GLY A 79 0.88 -8.56 -22.39
N ARG A 80 0.47 -7.90 -23.49
CA ARG A 80 0.58 -6.44 -23.64
C ARG A 80 -0.32 -5.69 -22.67
N ASN A 81 -1.55 -6.15 -22.46
CA ASN A 81 -2.45 -5.56 -21.47
C ASN A 81 -1.88 -5.68 -20.05
N TYR A 82 -1.36 -6.86 -19.69
CA TYR A 82 -0.72 -7.10 -18.39
C TYR A 82 0.51 -6.21 -18.18
N LEU A 83 1.39 -6.08 -19.19
CA LEU A 83 2.57 -5.21 -19.11
C LEU A 83 2.18 -3.73 -18.95
N ARG A 84 1.14 -3.25 -19.65
CA ARG A 84 0.64 -1.88 -19.50
C ARG A 84 0.07 -1.63 -18.11
N PHE A 85 -0.63 -2.62 -17.56
CA PHE A 85 -1.14 -2.57 -16.19
C PHE A 85 0.01 -2.46 -15.19
N THR A 86 1.06 -3.28 -15.34
CA THR A 86 2.28 -3.17 -14.52
C THR A 86 2.95 -1.81 -14.65
N ALA A 87 3.11 -1.32 -15.88
CA ALA A 87 3.75 -0.03 -16.14
C ALA A 87 2.97 1.15 -15.54
N GLY A 88 1.64 1.11 -15.58
CA GLY A 88 0.78 2.09 -14.93
C GLY A 88 0.97 2.11 -13.41
N GLY A 89 1.04 0.93 -12.79
CA GLY A 89 1.31 0.80 -11.36
C GLY A 89 2.70 1.31 -10.97
N ALA A 90 3.73 0.93 -11.72
CA ALA A 90 5.11 1.40 -11.50
C ALA A 90 5.22 2.92 -11.65
N ALA A 91 4.54 3.51 -12.64
CA ALA A 91 4.52 4.96 -12.85
C ALA A 91 3.95 5.72 -11.65
N THR A 92 2.88 5.20 -11.01
CA THR A 92 2.27 5.89 -9.86
C THR A 92 3.19 5.95 -8.65
N HIS A 93 3.93 4.89 -8.35
CA HIS A 93 4.89 4.87 -7.26
C HIS A 93 6.19 5.61 -7.62
N SER A 94 6.60 5.57 -8.89
CA SER A 94 7.70 6.38 -9.39
C SER A 94 7.45 7.86 -9.11
N ASP A 95 6.28 8.36 -9.49
CA ASP A 95 5.95 9.77 -9.33
C ASP A 95 5.79 10.16 -7.85
N HIS A 96 5.19 9.29 -7.02
CA HIS A 96 5.15 9.48 -5.57
C HIS A 96 6.57 9.56 -4.96
N GLY A 97 7.44 8.59 -5.25
CA GLY A 97 8.81 8.61 -4.75
C GLY A 97 9.59 9.85 -5.20
N ARG A 98 9.38 10.31 -6.45
CA ARG A 98 9.96 11.54 -6.97
C ARG A 98 9.51 12.77 -6.18
N GLN A 99 8.20 12.87 -5.85
CA GLN A 99 7.68 13.96 -5.04
C GLN A 99 8.36 14.03 -3.66
N ILE A 100 8.55 12.88 -3.01
CA ILE A 100 9.29 12.81 -1.74
C ILE A 100 10.76 13.22 -1.92
N CYS A 101 11.41 12.83 -3.02
CA CYS A 101 12.77 13.31 -3.34
C CYS A 101 12.82 14.85 -3.46
N HIS A 102 11.85 15.46 -4.15
CA HIS A 102 11.74 16.91 -4.25
C HIS A 102 11.51 17.58 -2.90
N THR A 103 10.66 17.02 -2.05
CA THR A 103 10.43 17.51 -0.69
C THR A 103 11.72 17.48 0.13
N LEU A 104 12.51 16.39 0.04
CA LEU A 104 13.81 16.31 0.71
C LEU A 104 14.82 17.31 0.14
N TYR A 105 14.87 17.48 -1.17
CA TYR A 105 15.73 18.45 -1.85
C TYR A 105 15.50 19.87 -1.34
N GLN A 106 14.24 20.26 -1.15
CA GLN A 106 13.84 21.61 -0.72
C GLN A 106 14.12 21.89 0.77
N THR A 107 14.49 20.91 1.59
CA THR A 107 14.78 21.14 3.02
C THR A 107 15.96 22.12 3.23
N LYS A 108 16.92 22.17 2.30
CA LYS A 108 18.07 23.07 2.34
C LYS A 108 17.68 24.55 2.17
N GLU A 109 16.63 24.85 1.45
CA GLU A 109 16.20 26.22 1.16
C GLU A 109 15.41 26.88 2.31
N GLY A 110 15.35 26.24 3.48
CA GLY A 110 14.68 26.77 4.67
C GLY A 110 13.16 26.70 4.60
N GLY A 111 12.62 25.72 3.89
CA GLY A 111 11.19 25.45 3.77
C GLY A 111 10.55 24.91 5.04
N SER A 112 9.28 24.47 4.92
CA SER A 112 8.48 23.96 6.05
C SER A 112 8.96 22.61 6.58
N TYR A 113 9.77 21.88 5.84
CA TYR A 113 10.22 20.53 6.15
C TYR A 113 11.57 20.50 6.86
N GLN A 114 11.74 19.48 7.71
CA GLN A 114 12.96 19.23 8.46
C GLN A 114 13.37 17.76 8.33
N VAL A 115 14.68 17.49 8.43
CA VAL A 115 15.19 16.12 8.55
C VAL A 115 14.89 15.60 9.96
N LYS A 116 14.00 14.62 10.06
CA LYS A 116 13.57 14.02 11.34
C LYS A 116 14.39 12.78 11.73
N ASP A 117 14.93 12.05 10.76
CA ASP A 117 15.82 10.90 11.00
C ASP A 117 17.19 11.11 10.31
N PRO A 118 18.10 11.88 10.93
CA PRO A 118 19.42 12.13 10.39
C PRO A 118 20.29 10.87 10.32
N GLU A 119 20.07 9.88 11.19
CA GLU A 119 20.85 8.64 11.16
C GLU A 119 20.47 7.77 9.98
N LYS A 120 19.19 7.70 9.62
CA LYS A 120 18.75 7.04 8.39
C LYS A 120 19.31 7.72 7.16
N LEU A 121 19.29 9.05 7.12
CA LEU A 121 19.90 9.82 6.03
C LEU A 121 21.39 9.49 5.84
N LYS A 122 22.18 9.45 6.92
CA LYS A 122 23.59 9.08 6.89
C LYS A 122 23.81 7.65 6.41
N ARG A 123 22.95 6.70 6.80
CA ARG A 123 23.02 5.30 6.32
C ARG A 123 22.79 5.23 4.80
N ILE A 124 21.79 5.92 4.28
CA ILE A 124 21.51 5.98 2.84
C ILE A 124 22.70 6.63 2.11
N ALA A 125 23.24 7.72 2.63
CA ALA A 125 24.42 8.39 2.06
C ALA A 125 25.62 7.44 1.98
N ALA A 126 25.93 6.75 3.07
CA ALA A 126 27.04 5.78 3.12
C ALA A 126 26.82 4.62 2.13
N GLU A 127 25.61 4.07 2.04
CA GLU A 127 25.26 3.03 1.08
C GLU A 127 25.49 3.48 -0.38
N TRP A 128 25.27 4.75 -0.66
CA TRP A 128 25.42 5.33 -2.00
C TRP A 128 26.80 5.90 -2.27
N GLY A 129 27.72 5.83 -1.28
CA GLY A 129 29.08 6.35 -1.39
C GLY A 129 29.15 7.88 -1.31
N ILE A 130 28.18 8.51 -0.66
CA ILE A 130 28.13 9.94 -0.40
C ILE A 130 28.81 10.21 0.95
N GLU A 131 29.85 11.04 0.94
CA GLU A 131 30.57 11.43 2.16
C GLU A 131 29.67 12.28 3.07
N SER A 132 29.61 11.93 4.35
CA SER A 132 28.76 12.63 5.34
C SER A 132 29.56 13.35 6.43
N GLU A 133 30.84 13.04 6.60
CA GLU A 133 31.67 13.63 7.65
C GLU A 133 31.88 15.13 7.42
N GLY A 134 31.62 15.93 8.44
CA GLY A 134 31.78 17.39 8.40
C GLY A 134 30.74 18.15 7.59
N LYS A 135 29.74 17.47 6.98
CA LYS A 135 28.65 18.16 6.27
C LYS A 135 27.53 18.55 7.20
N ASP A 136 26.90 19.70 6.91
CA ASP A 136 25.60 20.05 7.47
C ASP A 136 24.55 19.03 7.03
N ILE A 137 23.55 18.76 7.90
CA ILE A 137 22.55 17.74 7.64
C ILE A 137 21.67 18.07 6.43
N TYR A 138 21.41 19.35 6.18
CA TYR A 138 20.60 19.78 5.04
C TYR A 138 21.40 19.77 3.72
N ASP A 139 22.72 20.00 3.77
CA ASP A 139 23.61 19.81 2.63
C ASP A 139 23.66 18.32 2.25
N LEU A 140 23.73 17.43 3.24
CA LEU A 140 23.70 15.99 3.02
C LEU A 140 22.35 15.55 2.44
N ALA A 141 21.22 16.06 2.98
CA ALA A 141 19.88 15.77 2.49
C ALA A 141 19.71 16.18 1.03
N HIS A 142 20.21 17.34 0.67
CA HIS A 142 20.19 17.85 -0.69
C HIS A 142 20.97 16.95 -1.66
N GLU A 143 22.20 16.55 -1.32
CA GLU A 143 23.02 15.67 -2.16
C GLU A 143 22.43 14.25 -2.31
N VAL A 144 21.84 13.72 -1.23
CA VAL A 144 21.10 12.45 -1.27
C VAL A 144 19.88 12.57 -2.17
N ALA A 145 19.11 13.66 -2.08
CA ALA A 145 17.96 13.91 -2.90
C ALA A 145 18.30 14.08 -4.39
N GLU A 146 19.38 14.81 -4.72
CA GLU A 146 19.90 14.90 -6.10
C GLU A 146 20.25 13.51 -6.65
N THR A 147 20.98 12.72 -5.85
CA THR A 147 21.37 11.35 -6.24
C THR A 147 20.13 10.48 -6.43
N ALA A 148 19.10 10.61 -5.57
CA ALA A 148 17.83 9.91 -5.71
C ALA A 148 17.10 10.29 -7.00
N LEU A 149 17.01 11.58 -7.31
CA LEU A 149 16.38 12.07 -8.54
C LEU A 149 17.07 11.55 -9.81
N LEU A 150 18.40 11.36 -9.79
CA LEU A 150 19.13 10.77 -10.91
C LEU A 150 18.78 9.30 -11.15
N GLU A 151 18.30 8.55 -10.14
CA GLU A 151 17.87 7.13 -10.31
C GLU A 151 16.66 6.97 -11.23
N TYR A 152 15.87 8.04 -11.43
CA TYR A 152 14.70 7.99 -12.31
C TYR A 152 15.05 7.88 -13.80
N GLY A 153 16.07 8.58 -14.25
CA GLY A 153 16.41 8.69 -15.66
C GLY A 153 17.86 8.41 -16.03
N LYS A 154 18.66 7.80 -15.16
CA LYS A 154 20.09 7.57 -15.46
C LYS A 154 20.28 6.68 -16.70
N PRO A 155 21.30 6.98 -17.54
CA PRO A 155 21.49 6.28 -18.81
C PRO A 155 22.12 4.89 -18.67
N PHE A 156 22.92 4.63 -17.62
CA PHE A 156 23.72 3.43 -17.44
C PHE A 156 23.61 2.86 -16.04
N GLY A 157 23.96 1.58 -15.90
CA GLY A 157 23.98 0.84 -14.64
C GLY A 157 22.62 0.29 -14.24
N VAL A 158 22.51 -0.12 -12.99
CA VAL A 158 21.29 -0.64 -12.34
C VAL A 158 20.91 0.24 -11.16
N GLN A 159 19.67 0.14 -10.70
CA GLN A 159 19.18 0.92 -9.56
C GLN A 159 19.97 0.59 -8.28
N ARG A 160 20.26 1.62 -7.47
CA ARG A 160 21.14 1.50 -6.31
C ARG A 160 20.60 0.58 -5.23
N PHE A 161 19.31 0.67 -4.93
CA PHE A 161 18.69 -0.12 -3.87
C PHE A 161 18.58 -1.63 -4.16
N LEU A 162 18.81 -2.08 -5.40
CA LEU A 162 18.90 -3.52 -5.71
C LEU A 162 19.98 -4.24 -4.89
N LYS A 163 21.03 -3.52 -4.49
CA LYS A 163 22.12 -4.06 -3.66
C LYS A 163 21.68 -4.49 -2.25
N ARG A 164 20.51 -4.04 -1.80
CA ARG A 164 19.95 -4.45 -0.51
C ARG A 164 19.42 -5.88 -0.53
N ALA A 165 19.06 -6.39 -1.71
CA ALA A 165 18.65 -7.79 -1.86
C ALA A 165 19.81 -8.77 -1.61
N PRO A 166 19.57 -10.03 -1.19
CA PRO A 166 20.57 -11.06 -1.11
C PRO A 166 21.24 -11.33 -2.47
N GLU A 167 22.52 -11.71 -2.47
CA GLU A 167 23.29 -11.97 -3.70
C GLU A 167 22.63 -13.01 -4.60
N HIS A 168 22.04 -14.06 -4.02
CA HIS A 168 21.31 -15.07 -4.79
C HIS A 168 20.14 -14.45 -5.57
N THR A 169 19.36 -13.58 -4.93
CA THR A 169 18.24 -12.88 -5.57
C THR A 169 18.73 -11.95 -6.68
N GLN A 170 19.81 -11.20 -6.45
CA GLN A 170 20.42 -10.35 -7.49
C GLN A 170 20.91 -11.20 -8.69
N LYS A 171 21.49 -12.36 -8.42
CA LYS A 171 21.93 -13.29 -9.48
C LYS A 171 20.75 -13.81 -10.31
N LEU A 172 19.62 -14.15 -9.69
CA LEU A 172 18.41 -14.56 -10.42
C LEU A 172 17.92 -13.44 -11.35
N TRP A 173 17.90 -12.20 -10.88
CA TRP A 173 17.50 -11.04 -11.71
C TRP A 173 18.44 -10.84 -12.91
N HIS A 174 19.74 -10.99 -12.68
CA HIS A 174 20.77 -10.91 -13.73
C HIS A 174 20.57 -12.01 -14.79
N ASP A 175 20.49 -13.27 -14.35
CA ASP A 175 20.37 -14.43 -15.24
C ASP A 175 19.06 -14.40 -16.04
N ALA A 176 17.96 -13.96 -15.44
CA ALA A 176 16.68 -13.76 -16.12
C ALA A 176 16.67 -12.53 -17.04
N GLY A 177 17.65 -11.63 -16.90
CA GLY A 177 17.73 -10.38 -17.65
C GLY A 177 16.67 -9.36 -17.26
N ILE A 178 16.26 -9.32 -15.98
CA ILE A 178 15.18 -8.44 -15.48
C ILE A 178 15.68 -7.34 -14.53
N GLU A 179 16.97 -7.14 -14.37
CA GLU A 179 17.52 -6.04 -13.56
C GLU A 179 17.03 -4.68 -14.10
N PRO A 180 16.38 -3.85 -13.27
CA PRO A 180 15.95 -2.51 -13.70
C PRO A 180 17.14 -1.54 -13.72
N ARG A 181 17.20 -0.74 -14.77
CA ARG A 181 18.30 0.22 -15.02
C ARG A 181 18.04 1.58 -14.40
N ALA A 182 16.83 2.10 -14.60
CA ALA A 182 16.36 3.35 -14.01
C ALA A 182 14.83 3.29 -13.88
N ILE A 183 14.28 4.02 -12.92
CA ILE A 183 12.87 3.89 -12.53
C ILE A 183 11.95 4.18 -13.72
N ASP A 184 12.01 5.36 -14.31
CA ASP A 184 11.14 5.78 -15.42
C ASP A 184 11.45 5.05 -16.72
N ARG A 185 12.70 4.63 -16.89
CA ARG A 185 13.12 3.94 -18.13
C ARG A 185 12.35 2.66 -18.36
N GLU A 186 12.08 1.90 -17.29
CA GLU A 186 11.37 0.63 -17.42
C GLU A 186 9.89 0.85 -17.76
N VAL A 187 9.28 1.91 -17.25
CA VAL A 187 7.93 2.34 -17.62
C VAL A 187 7.89 2.75 -19.10
N SER A 188 8.81 3.60 -19.55
CA SER A 188 8.91 4.03 -20.93
C SER A 188 9.13 2.86 -21.89
N GLN A 189 10.04 1.93 -21.55
CA GLN A 189 10.28 0.74 -22.37
C GLN A 189 9.05 -0.18 -22.43
N SER A 190 8.32 -0.34 -21.33
CA SER A 190 7.09 -1.15 -21.27
C SER A 190 6.02 -0.60 -22.24
N LEU A 191 5.84 0.71 -22.26
CA LEU A 191 4.93 1.36 -23.20
C LEU A 191 5.39 1.18 -24.65
N HIS A 192 6.69 1.31 -24.93
CA HIS A 192 7.25 1.07 -26.26
C HIS A 192 7.08 -0.39 -26.69
N MET A 193 7.41 -1.36 -25.84
CA MET A 193 7.26 -2.79 -26.16
C MET A 193 5.81 -3.18 -26.48
N THR A 194 4.84 -2.48 -25.93
CA THR A 194 3.41 -2.73 -26.18
C THR A 194 2.84 -1.94 -27.36
N HIS A 195 3.63 -1.07 -28.01
CA HIS A 195 3.19 -0.35 -29.19
C HIS A 195 2.86 -1.35 -30.34
N MET A 196 1.93 -0.97 -31.22
CA MET A 196 1.59 -1.77 -32.41
C MET A 196 2.85 -2.00 -33.26
N GLY A 197 3.10 -3.26 -33.61
CA GLY A 197 4.29 -3.65 -34.39
C GLY A 197 5.57 -3.85 -33.56
N CYS A 198 5.50 -3.74 -32.25
CA CYS A 198 6.58 -4.12 -31.32
C CYS A 198 6.37 -5.55 -30.78
N SER A 199 6.75 -5.83 -29.53
CA SER A 199 6.72 -7.19 -29.00
C SER A 199 5.30 -7.77 -28.92
N SER A 200 5.19 -9.05 -29.27
CA SER A 200 4.02 -9.89 -29.04
C SER A 200 4.42 -11.26 -28.45
N LEU A 201 5.71 -11.43 -28.09
CA LEU A 201 6.22 -12.65 -27.48
C LEU A 201 5.87 -12.67 -25.98
N PRO A 202 5.04 -13.61 -25.50
CA PRO A 202 4.57 -13.67 -24.12
C PRO A 202 5.68 -13.59 -23.08
N GLU A 203 6.73 -14.40 -23.23
CA GLU A 203 7.86 -14.45 -22.31
C GLU A 203 8.57 -13.09 -22.18
N ALA A 204 8.83 -12.40 -23.27
CA ALA A 204 9.47 -11.08 -23.26
C ALA A 204 8.59 -10.02 -22.56
N LEU A 205 7.26 -10.10 -22.72
CA LEU A 205 6.30 -9.20 -22.09
C LEU A 205 6.23 -9.44 -20.58
N ILE A 206 6.23 -10.70 -20.11
CA ILE A 206 6.22 -11.02 -18.68
C ILE A 206 7.57 -10.68 -18.03
N LYS A 207 8.72 -10.99 -18.65
CA LYS A 207 10.03 -10.56 -18.14
C LYS A 207 10.13 -9.04 -18.00
N GLN A 208 9.60 -8.27 -18.97
CA GLN A 208 9.54 -6.81 -18.83
C GLN A 208 8.57 -6.37 -17.75
N SER A 209 7.47 -7.12 -17.48
CA SER A 209 6.59 -6.85 -16.35
C SER A 209 7.31 -7.03 -15.01
N LEU A 210 8.09 -8.11 -14.84
CA LEU A 210 8.92 -8.31 -13.65
C LEU A 210 9.96 -7.20 -13.50
N ARG A 211 10.63 -6.78 -14.58
CA ARG A 211 11.60 -5.67 -14.58
C ARG A 211 10.95 -4.35 -14.19
N ALA A 212 9.78 -4.02 -14.75
CA ALA A 212 9.03 -2.81 -14.40
C ALA A 212 8.55 -2.85 -12.95
N GLY A 213 8.09 -4.02 -12.47
CA GLY A 213 7.79 -4.24 -11.06
C GLY A 213 9.01 -4.01 -10.16
N LEU A 214 10.18 -4.60 -10.49
CA LEU A 214 11.41 -4.36 -9.73
C LEU A 214 11.81 -2.88 -9.70
N SER A 215 11.59 -2.13 -10.81
CA SER A 215 11.87 -0.69 -10.84
C SER A 215 10.95 0.10 -9.90
N ASP A 216 9.76 -0.41 -9.64
CA ASP A 216 8.84 0.10 -8.62
C ASP A 216 9.32 -0.28 -7.21
N GLY A 217 9.31 -1.58 -6.86
CA GLY A 217 9.53 -2.04 -5.49
C GLY A 217 10.88 -1.67 -4.91
N TRP A 218 11.96 -1.82 -5.71
CA TRP A 218 13.35 -1.49 -5.34
C TRP A 218 13.79 -0.11 -5.86
N GLY A 219 12.88 0.67 -6.38
CA GLY A 219 13.10 2.02 -6.90
C GLY A 219 12.09 3.01 -6.37
N GLY A 220 11.01 3.28 -7.10
CA GLY A 220 10.02 4.31 -6.77
C GLY A 220 9.40 4.16 -5.38
N SER A 221 8.90 2.96 -5.05
CA SER A 221 8.35 2.66 -3.73
C SER A 221 9.41 2.77 -2.62
N MET A 222 10.60 2.22 -2.83
CA MET A 222 11.65 2.29 -1.81
C MET A 222 12.17 3.72 -1.60
N MET A 223 12.25 4.54 -2.66
CA MET A 223 12.54 5.98 -2.52
C MET A 223 11.47 6.66 -1.67
N GLY A 224 10.18 6.42 -1.99
CA GLY A 224 9.06 6.98 -1.23
C GLY A 224 9.15 6.62 0.26
N THR A 225 9.37 5.35 0.58
CA THR A 225 9.46 4.85 1.96
C THR A 225 10.67 5.41 2.72
N GLU A 226 11.87 5.23 2.16
CA GLU A 226 13.12 5.56 2.85
C GLU A 226 13.26 7.07 3.09
N LEU A 227 12.91 7.89 2.10
CA LEU A 227 13.04 9.34 2.21
C LEU A 227 11.86 9.96 2.98
N SER A 228 10.68 9.36 2.99
CA SER A 228 9.61 9.74 3.92
C SER A 228 10.02 9.52 5.37
N ASP A 229 10.75 8.44 5.66
CA ASP A 229 11.28 8.22 7.01
C ASP A 229 12.31 9.26 7.41
N VAL A 230 13.16 9.69 6.48
CA VAL A 230 14.12 10.79 6.70
C VAL A 230 13.38 12.09 7.02
N LEU A 231 12.32 12.41 6.26
CA LEU A 231 11.56 13.66 6.38
C LEU A 231 10.62 13.69 7.58
N PHE A 232 9.86 12.60 7.80
CA PHE A 232 8.75 12.59 8.76
C PHE A 232 9.03 11.73 9.98
N GLY A 233 10.15 11.01 10.00
CA GLY A 233 10.59 10.11 11.06
C GLY A 233 10.29 8.63 10.74
N THR A 234 11.25 7.78 11.04
CA THR A 234 11.07 6.32 10.95
C THR A 234 9.97 5.88 11.92
N PRO A 235 8.92 5.15 11.44
CA PRO A 235 7.81 4.74 12.28
C PRO A 235 8.24 3.87 13.46
N ARG A 236 7.53 4.05 14.58
CA ARG A 236 7.69 3.26 15.81
C ARG A 236 6.32 2.84 16.31
N PRO A 237 6.20 1.69 17.02
CA PRO A 237 4.92 1.23 17.52
C PRO A 237 4.22 2.29 18.37
N LEU A 238 3.00 2.64 17.99
CA LEU A 238 2.14 3.58 18.72
C LEU A 238 0.67 3.17 18.59
N ASP A 239 -0.14 3.65 19.51
CA ASP A 239 -1.56 3.32 19.56
C ASP A 239 -2.39 4.36 18.79
N THR A 240 -3.40 3.89 18.08
CA THR A 240 -4.39 4.69 17.36
C THR A 240 -5.76 4.02 17.43
N THR A 241 -6.74 4.61 16.73
CA THR A 241 -8.09 4.06 16.60
C THR A 241 -8.48 3.96 15.13
N ALA A 242 -9.41 3.06 14.83
CA ALA A 242 -9.89 2.86 13.47
C ALA A 242 -11.42 2.77 13.41
N ASN A 243 -11.93 2.76 12.18
CA ASN A 243 -13.33 2.69 11.80
C ASN A 243 -14.02 4.06 11.70
N ILE A 244 -15.23 4.08 11.14
CA ILE A 244 -15.97 5.32 10.83
C ILE A 244 -16.34 6.14 12.08
N GLY A 245 -16.45 5.49 13.23
CA GLY A 245 -16.73 6.14 14.52
C GLY A 245 -15.58 7.00 15.08
N VAL A 246 -14.48 7.15 14.34
CA VAL A 246 -13.38 8.09 14.68
C VAL A 246 -13.75 9.55 14.34
N MET A 247 -14.81 9.76 13.57
CA MET A 247 -15.38 11.10 13.34
C MET A 247 -15.94 11.65 14.64
N GLU A 248 -15.72 12.94 14.90
CA GLU A 248 -16.12 13.58 16.17
C GLU A 248 -17.20 14.65 15.93
N LYS A 249 -18.36 14.46 16.58
CA LYS A 249 -19.53 15.33 16.37
C LYS A 249 -19.26 16.80 16.71
N ASP A 250 -18.50 17.05 17.77
CA ASP A 250 -18.29 18.40 18.32
C ASP A 250 -16.98 19.05 17.82
N MET A 251 -16.29 18.42 16.86
CA MET A 251 -15.03 18.90 16.30
C MET A 251 -15.17 19.20 14.80
N VAL A 252 -14.27 20.03 14.28
CA VAL A 252 -14.06 20.19 12.85
C VAL A 252 -13.35 18.94 12.34
N ASN A 253 -13.99 18.15 11.49
CA ASN A 253 -13.38 16.93 10.94
C ASN A 253 -12.76 17.22 9.57
N ILE A 254 -11.46 16.97 9.46
CA ILE A 254 -10.71 17.05 8.21
C ILE A 254 -10.23 15.66 7.88
N ILE A 255 -10.59 15.16 6.71
CA ILE A 255 -10.15 13.86 6.20
C ILE A 255 -9.00 14.08 5.25
N VAL A 256 -7.88 13.38 5.48
CA VAL A 256 -6.75 13.29 4.56
C VAL A 256 -6.81 11.97 3.82
N HIS A 257 -6.70 12.01 2.47
CA HIS A 257 -6.91 10.85 1.62
C HIS A 257 -6.00 10.90 0.39
N GLY A 258 -5.48 9.77 -0.01
CA GLY A 258 -4.57 9.60 -1.13
C GLY A 258 -3.33 8.80 -0.73
N HIS A 259 -2.12 9.25 -1.11
CA HIS A 259 -0.91 8.46 -0.96
C HIS A 259 0.32 9.24 -0.49
N ASP A 260 0.48 10.51 -0.89
CA ASP A 260 1.65 11.33 -0.57
C ASP A 260 1.48 11.99 0.81
N PRO A 261 2.35 11.70 1.80
CA PRO A 261 2.22 12.26 3.14
C PRO A 261 2.66 13.73 3.25
N SER A 262 3.32 14.31 2.25
CA SER A 262 3.99 15.61 2.37
C SER A 262 3.06 16.70 2.91
N LEU A 263 1.90 16.92 2.29
CA LEU A 263 0.94 17.92 2.76
C LEU A 263 0.15 17.45 3.98
N SER A 264 -0.22 16.16 4.06
CA SER A 264 -1.01 15.65 5.17
C SER A 264 -0.26 15.71 6.51
N GLU A 265 1.05 15.48 6.53
CA GLU A 265 1.89 15.67 7.71
C GLU A 265 1.87 17.16 8.17
N MET A 266 1.88 18.12 7.24
CA MET A 266 1.72 19.54 7.57
C MET A 266 0.32 19.86 8.11
N ILE A 267 -0.73 19.29 7.53
CA ILE A 267 -2.10 19.46 8.03
C ILE A 267 -2.21 18.94 9.46
N VAL A 268 -1.66 17.75 9.75
CA VAL A 268 -1.65 17.19 11.11
C VAL A 268 -0.90 18.12 12.07
N MET A 269 0.29 18.58 11.72
CA MET A 269 1.09 19.47 12.55
C MET A 269 0.36 20.79 12.85
N TYR A 270 -0.16 21.45 11.83
CA TYR A 270 -0.85 22.74 12.00
C TYR A 270 -2.26 22.63 12.56
N SER A 271 -2.89 21.46 12.55
CA SER A 271 -4.17 21.25 13.24
C SER A 271 -4.06 21.41 14.76
N GLN A 272 -2.86 21.27 15.31
CA GLN A 272 -2.54 21.46 16.74
C GLN A 272 -2.02 22.88 17.05
N ASP A 273 -1.84 23.72 16.04
CA ASP A 273 -1.39 25.10 16.22
C ASP A 273 -2.42 25.87 17.09
N PRO A 274 -1.99 26.58 18.15
CA PRO A 274 -2.89 27.32 19.04
C PRO A 274 -3.81 28.32 18.30
N GLU A 275 -3.35 28.94 17.21
CA GLU A 275 -4.15 29.84 16.38
C GLU A 275 -5.31 29.06 15.70
N MET A 276 -5.02 27.91 15.09
CA MET A 276 -6.02 27.09 14.40
C MET A 276 -7.03 26.49 15.38
N VAL A 277 -6.56 26.04 16.54
CA VAL A 277 -7.42 25.55 17.63
C VAL A 277 -8.33 26.64 18.17
N ALA A 278 -7.79 27.87 18.36
CA ALA A 278 -8.59 29.01 18.79
C ALA A 278 -9.64 29.41 17.74
N LEU A 279 -9.28 29.35 16.46
CA LEU A 279 -10.18 29.59 15.34
C LEU A 279 -11.34 28.57 15.33
N ALA A 280 -11.04 27.26 15.51
CA ALA A 280 -12.07 26.22 15.62
C ALA A 280 -13.04 26.47 16.79
N LYS A 281 -12.50 26.87 17.94
CA LYS A 281 -13.33 27.23 19.11
C LYS A 281 -14.22 28.46 18.85
N SER A 282 -13.75 29.44 18.08
CA SER A 282 -14.50 30.65 17.74
C SER A 282 -15.76 30.37 16.92
N VAL A 283 -15.80 29.28 16.16
CA VAL A 283 -16.97 28.83 15.39
C VAL A 283 -17.85 27.84 16.16
N GLY A 284 -17.55 27.55 17.43
CA GLY A 284 -18.34 26.68 18.30
C GLY A 284 -17.89 25.20 18.31
N ALA A 285 -16.80 24.85 17.63
CA ALA A 285 -16.21 23.52 17.71
C ALA A 285 -15.31 23.37 18.95
N LYS A 286 -15.15 22.14 19.46
CA LYS A 286 -14.21 21.85 20.58
C LYS A 286 -12.75 21.87 20.15
N GLY A 287 -12.47 21.67 18.86
CA GLY A 287 -11.15 21.60 18.27
C GLY A 287 -11.22 21.05 16.84
N ILE A 288 -10.07 20.54 16.37
CA ILE A 288 -9.91 19.96 15.02
C ILE A 288 -9.61 18.48 15.18
N ASN A 289 -10.34 17.65 14.47
CA ASN A 289 -10.11 16.21 14.38
C ASN A 289 -9.60 15.88 12.97
N ILE A 290 -8.41 15.31 12.87
CA ILE A 290 -7.88 14.78 11.64
C ILE A 290 -8.11 13.27 11.64
N ALA A 291 -8.62 12.73 10.54
CA ALA A 291 -8.69 11.29 10.33
C ALA A 291 -8.24 10.92 8.92
N GLY A 292 -7.64 9.75 8.77
CA GLY A 292 -7.05 9.33 7.52
C GLY A 292 -7.87 8.26 6.80
N VAL A 293 -7.82 8.30 5.47
CA VAL A 293 -8.38 7.28 4.58
C VAL A 293 -7.28 6.79 3.64
N CYS A 294 -7.29 5.49 3.28
CA CYS A 294 -6.38 4.90 2.32
C CYS A 294 -4.88 4.99 2.76
N CYS A 295 -3.94 5.14 1.81
CA CYS A 295 -2.51 5.12 2.12
C CYS A 295 -2.05 6.35 2.91
N THR A 296 -2.49 7.55 2.57
CA THR A 296 -2.21 8.76 3.38
C THR A 296 -2.67 8.57 4.83
N GLY A 297 -3.82 7.89 5.05
CA GLY A 297 -4.28 7.55 6.40
C GLY A 297 -3.32 6.63 7.14
N ASN A 298 -2.71 5.65 6.47
CA ASN A 298 -1.69 4.79 7.07
C ASN A 298 -0.40 5.57 7.40
N GLU A 299 0.03 6.47 6.50
CA GLU A 299 1.23 7.29 6.68
C GLU A 299 1.15 8.16 7.94
N VAL A 300 0.06 8.93 8.09
CA VAL A 300 -0.11 9.79 9.26
C VAL A 300 -0.45 9.00 10.54
N ALA A 301 -1.11 7.83 10.41
CA ALA A 301 -1.37 6.96 11.55
C ALA A 301 -0.06 6.39 12.12
N MET A 302 0.83 5.86 11.28
CA MET A 302 2.05 5.19 11.76
C MET A 302 3.10 6.14 12.34
N ARG A 303 3.02 7.45 12.06
CA ARG A 303 3.95 8.46 12.58
C ARG A 303 3.36 9.34 13.65
N GLN A 304 2.08 9.71 13.53
CA GLN A 304 1.42 10.70 14.36
C GLN A 304 0.26 10.14 15.22
N GLY A 305 -0.11 8.85 15.05
CA GLY A 305 -1.23 8.26 15.77
C GLY A 305 -2.60 8.75 15.31
N ILE A 306 -2.70 9.36 14.15
CA ILE A 306 -3.94 9.87 13.59
C ILE A 306 -4.92 8.71 13.36
N PRO A 307 -6.21 8.85 13.76
CA PRO A 307 -7.20 7.81 13.56
C PRO A 307 -7.42 7.44 12.08
N MET A 308 -7.68 6.16 11.81
CA MET A 308 -7.96 5.64 10.47
C MET A 308 -9.47 5.49 10.27
N ALA A 309 -10.09 6.36 9.46
CA ALA A 309 -11.53 6.30 9.19
C ALA A 309 -11.93 5.10 8.31
N GLY A 310 -11.02 4.58 7.49
CA GLY A 310 -11.22 3.40 6.67
C GLY A 310 -10.32 3.34 5.44
N ASN A 311 -10.49 2.28 4.64
CA ASN A 311 -9.80 2.11 3.38
C ASN A 311 -10.42 2.99 2.27
N PHE A 312 -9.93 2.90 1.03
CA PHE A 312 -10.39 3.76 -0.05
C PHE A 312 -11.90 3.62 -0.37
N LEU A 313 -12.55 2.49 -0.09
CA LEU A 313 -14.00 2.35 -0.29
C LEU A 313 -14.82 3.15 0.73
N GLN A 314 -14.25 3.51 1.88
CA GLN A 314 -14.90 4.37 2.87
C GLN A 314 -14.73 5.88 2.59
N GLN A 315 -14.05 6.28 1.51
CA GLN A 315 -13.92 7.70 1.14
C GLN A 315 -15.28 8.40 0.92
N GLU A 316 -16.30 7.67 0.47
CA GLU A 316 -17.67 8.21 0.38
C GLU A 316 -18.36 8.20 1.75
N ASN A 317 -18.10 7.17 2.57
CA ASN A 317 -18.71 7.01 3.89
C ASN A 317 -18.39 8.19 4.82
N VAL A 318 -17.15 8.71 4.80
CA VAL A 318 -16.79 9.86 5.63
C VAL A 318 -17.58 11.12 5.29
N VAL A 319 -17.92 11.32 4.02
CA VAL A 319 -18.80 12.41 3.57
C VAL A 319 -20.26 12.14 3.98
N LEU A 320 -20.71 10.89 3.82
CA LEU A 320 -22.07 10.45 4.18
C LEU A 320 -22.38 10.58 5.69
N THR A 321 -21.35 10.71 6.54
CA THR A 321 -21.56 11.02 7.97
C THR A 321 -22.22 12.37 8.20
N GLY A 322 -22.20 13.28 7.21
CA GLY A 322 -22.66 14.65 7.35
C GLY A 322 -21.87 15.48 8.37
N ALA A 323 -20.75 14.95 8.86
CA ALA A 323 -19.88 15.58 9.86
C ALA A 323 -18.48 15.93 9.30
N CYS A 324 -18.24 15.77 8.00
CA CYS A 324 -16.96 16.04 7.35
C CYS A 324 -16.93 17.47 6.81
N GLU A 325 -16.10 18.33 7.36
CA GLU A 325 -15.96 19.73 6.90
C GLU A 325 -15.11 19.83 5.66
N ALA A 326 -14.03 19.02 5.58
CA ALA A 326 -13.18 18.94 4.40
C ALA A 326 -12.66 17.52 4.19
N ILE A 327 -12.64 17.08 2.94
CA ILE A 327 -11.86 15.95 2.47
C ILE A 327 -10.75 16.49 1.55
N VAL A 328 -9.51 16.31 1.96
CA VAL A 328 -8.31 16.79 1.27
C VAL A 328 -7.64 15.61 0.60
N VAL A 329 -7.44 15.73 -0.69
CA VAL A 329 -6.90 14.63 -1.49
C VAL A 329 -5.63 15.05 -2.23
N ASP A 330 -4.65 14.16 -2.22
CA ASP A 330 -3.41 14.31 -2.96
C ASP A 330 -3.47 13.57 -4.31
N VAL A 331 -3.05 12.31 -4.38
CA VAL A 331 -3.01 11.50 -5.60
C VAL A 331 -3.52 10.08 -5.34
N GLN A 332 -4.02 9.39 -6.38
CA GLN A 332 -4.33 7.95 -6.44
C GLN A 332 -5.52 7.50 -5.56
N CYS A 333 -6.27 6.53 -6.04
CA CYS A 333 -7.43 5.90 -5.38
C CYS A 333 -8.58 6.86 -5.02
N ILE A 334 -8.61 8.05 -5.59
CA ILE A 334 -9.62 9.08 -5.34
C ILE A 334 -10.78 8.87 -6.31
N PHE A 335 -12.00 8.76 -5.79
CA PHE A 335 -13.18 8.68 -6.65
C PHE A 335 -13.61 10.06 -7.14
N PRO A 336 -13.72 10.29 -8.46
CA PRO A 336 -14.29 11.51 -8.99
C PRO A 336 -15.71 11.82 -8.46
N ALA A 337 -16.43 10.79 -8.02
CA ALA A 337 -17.75 10.90 -7.40
C ALA A 337 -17.77 11.69 -6.08
N LEU A 338 -16.62 11.91 -5.43
CA LEU A 338 -16.54 12.77 -4.24
C LEU A 338 -16.98 14.20 -4.53
N GLY A 339 -16.76 14.73 -5.73
CA GLY A 339 -17.19 16.06 -6.12
C GLY A 339 -18.72 16.25 -6.01
N PRO A 340 -19.53 15.56 -6.83
CA PRO A 340 -20.98 15.63 -6.72
C PRO A 340 -21.53 15.17 -5.37
N LEU A 341 -20.91 14.17 -4.71
CA LEU A 341 -21.31 13.72 -3.39
C LEU A 341 -21.14 14.83 -2.33
N SER A 342 -20.01 15.51 -2.35
CA SER A 342 -19.73 16.62 -1.40
C SER A 342 -20.74 17.77 -1.51
N LYS A 343 -21.29 18.01 -2.70
CA LYS A 343 -22.35 19.01 -2.91
C LYS A 343 -23.71 18.65 -2.28
N CYS A 344 -23.97 17.36 -2.06
CA CYS A 344 -25.18 16.92 -1.35
C CYS A 344 -25.13 17.28 0.15
N PHE A 345 -23.92 17.47 0.67
CA PHE A 345 -23.63 17.84 2.05
C PHE A 345 -23.04 19.26 2.13
N HIS A 346 -22.30 19.57 3.20
CA HIS A 346 -21.54 20.81 3.33
C HIS A 346 -20.04 20.63 3.06
N THR A 347 -19.58 19.39 2.83
CA THR A 347 -18.17 19.01 2.75
C THR A 347 -17.43 19.79 1.66
N LYS A 348 -16.29 20.37 2.00
CA LYS A 348 -15.32 20.90 1.03
C LYS A 348 -14.48 19.76 0.46
N PHE A 349 -14.54 19.54 -0.85
CA PHE A 349 -13.68 18.59 -1.56
C PHE A 349 -12.49 19.35 -2.14
N ILE A 350 -11.29 19.12 -1.59
CA ILE A 350 -10.08 19.89 -1.90
C ILE A 350 -9.05 18.96 -2.57
N THR A 351 -8.69 19.25 -3.80
CA THR A 351 -7.61 18.60 -4.54
C THR A 351 -6.33 19.44 -4.47
N THR A 352 -5.17 18.78 -4.34
CA THR A 352 -3.89 19.47 -4.08
C THR A 352 -2.81 19.21 -5.12
N SER A 353 -3.00 18.22 -5.99
CA SER A 353 -2.03 17.88 -7.03
C SER A 353 -2.55 18.22 -8.43
N PRO A 354 -1.72 18.83 -9.31
CA PRO A 354 -2.11 19.13 -10.68
C PRO A 354 -2.38 17.87 -11.53
N ILE A 355 -1.82 16.72 -11.15
CA ILE A 355 -2.04 15.44 -11.84
C ILE A 355 -3.27 14.67 -11.33
N ALA A 356 -3.92 15.15 -10.27
CA ALA A 356 -5.11 14.54 -9.66
C ALA A 356 -6.27 15.54 -9.58
N ARG A 357 -6.54 16.25 -10.66
CA ARG A 357 -7.66 17.21 -10.77
C ARG A 357 -9.00 16.47 -10.87
N MET A 358 -9.92 16.80 -10.00
CA MET A 358 -11.24 16.20 -9.94
C MET A 358 -12.35 17.23 -10.23
N PRO A 359 -13.47 16.84 -10.85
CA PRO A 359 -14.59 17.76 -11.05
C PRO A 359 -15.17 18.18 -9.70
N ASP A 360 -15.74 19.38 -9.67
CA ASP A 360 -16.45 19.91 -8.49
C ASP A 360 -15.60 20.02 -7.21
N SER A 361 -14.27 20.13 -7.35
CA SER A 361 -13.34 20.33 -6.24
C SER A 361 -12.83 21.76 -6.19
N ASP A 362 -12.54 22.24 -4.98
CA ASP A 362 -11.65 23.39 -4.76
C ASP A 362 -10.20 22.92 -5.04
N PHE A 363 -9.36 23.75 -5.64
CA PHE A 363 -7.96 23.40 -5.92
C PHE A 363 -7.00 24.32 -5.17
N ILE A 364 -6.18 23.72 -4.33
CA ILE A 364 -5.06 24.38 -3.64
C ILE A 364 -3.80 23.63 -4.03
N GLU A 365 -3.06 24.15 -5.00
CA GLU A 365 -1.86 23.47 -5.48
C GLU A 365 -0.80 23.37 -4.38
N PHE A 366 -0.35 22.15 -4.14
CA PHE A 366 0.72 21.89 -3.20
C PHE A 366 2.08 22.25 -3.80
N HIS A 367 2.87 22.98 -3.03
CA HIS A 367 4.28 23.23 -3.28
C HIS A 367 5.03 23.10 -1.96
N GLU A 368 6.21 22.50 -1.97
CA GLU A 368 6.98 22.16 -0.78
C GLU A 368 7.37 23.40 0.04
N ASN A 369 7.72 24.48 -0.64
CA ASN A 369 8.12 25.75 0.00
C ASN A 369 6.94 26.54 0.59
N THR A 370 5.69 26.25 0.20
CA THR A 370 4.46 26.87 0.73
C THR A 370 3.58 25.89 1.49
N ALA A 371 4.09 24.71 1.82
CA ALA A 371 3.32 23.64 2.45
C ALA A 371 2.64 24.05 3.77
N ALA A 372 3.31 24.84 4.60
CA ALA A 372 2.76 25.40 5.83
C ALA A 372 1.56 26.32 5.57
N ASP A 373 1.66 27.20 4.59
CA ASP A 373 0.60 28.14 4.22
C ASP A 373 -0.59 27.39 3.59
N ASN A 374 -0.30 26.42 2.72
CA ASN A 374 -1.33 25.54 2.14
C ASN A 374 -2.10 24.78 3.24
N ALA A 375 -1.38 24.17 4.21
CA ALA A 375 -2.00 23.47 5.32
C ALA A 375 -2.91 24.38 6.17
N LYS A 376 -2.42 25.55 6.54
CA LYS A 376 -3.19 26.56 7.29
C LYS A 376 -4.43 27.05 6.51
N ALA A 377 -4.30 27.28 5.20
CA ALA A 377 -5.41 27.69 4.34
C ALA A 377 -6.50 26.62 4.30
N ILE A 378 -6.11 25.35 4.14
CA ILE A 378 -7.03 24.21 4.15
C ILE A 378 -7.76 24.10 5.50
N ILE A 379 -7.02 24.19 6.61
CA ILE A 379 -7.60 24.14 7.95
C ILE A 379 -8.60 25.28 8.16
N ARG A 380 -8.26 26.52 7.77
CA ARG A 380 -9.19 27.66 7.86
C ARG A 380 -10.46 27.42 7.05
N MET A 381 -10.34 26.93 5.81
CA MET A 381 -11.50 26.60 4.98
C MET A 381 -12.41 25.56 5.66
N ALA A 382 -11.84 24.53 6.26
CA ALA A 382 -12.59 23.51 6.99
C ALA A 382 -13.28 24.10 8.23
N VAL A 383 -12.56 24.90 9.02
CA VAL A 383 -13.10 25.55 10.23
C VAL A 383 -14.26 26.49 9.87
N GLU A 384 -14.11 27.33 8.85
CA GLU A 384 -15.16 28.23 8.38
C GLU A 384 -16.39 27.46 7.88
N ASN A 385 -16.18 26.25 7.36
CA ASN A 385 -17.23 25.39 6.85
C ASN A 385 -18.05 24.68 7.96
N PHE A 386 -17.55 24.62 9.18
CA PHE A 386 -18.24 24.01 10.33
C PHE A 386 -19.64 24.59 10.57
N LYS A 387 -19.81 25.90 10.39
CA LYS A 387 -21.09 26.59 10.50
C LYS A 387 -22.14 26.17 9.45
N ASN A 388 -21.71 25.57 8.35
CA ASN A 388 -22.56 25.11 7.27
C ASN A 388 -23.04 23.66 7.48
N ARG A 389 -22.57 22.99 8.55
CA ARG A 389 -23.00 21.65 8.93
C ARG A 389 -24.50 21.60 9.17
N LYS A 390 -25.17 20.61 8.59
CA LYS A 390 -26.60 20.36 8.75
C LYS A 390 -26.81 19.33 9.85
N PRO A 391 -27.19 19.72 11.07
CA PRO A 391 -27.27 18.81 12.22
C PRO A 391 -28.17 17.59 11.99
N GLU A 392 -29.23 17.78 11.17
CA GLU A 392 -30.18 16.72 10.83
C GLU A 392 -29.63 15.65 9.89
N LEU A 393 -28.50 15.90 9.25
CA LEU A 393 -27.79 14.96 8.39
C LEU A 393 -26.59 14.30 9.09
N VAL A 394 -26.25 14.75 10.30
CA VAL A 394 -25.13 14.17 11.04
C VAL A 394 -25.50 12.80 11.56
N ASN A 395 -24.79 11.81 11.05
CA ASN A 395 -24.93 10.41 11.43
C ASN A 395 -23.54 9.77 11.49
N ILE A 396 -23.04 9.51 12.69
CA ILE A 396 -21.74 8.88 12.91
C ILE A 396 -22.01 7.53 13.57
N PRO A 397 -21.87 6.40 12.83
CA PRO A 397 -22.06 5.08 13.40
C PRO A 397 -21.12 4.83 14.60
N ASN A 398 -21.64 4.27 15.67
CA ASN A 398 -20.86 3.97 16.86
C ASN A 398 -20.01 2.69 16.65
N LEU A 399 -19.01 2.81 15.79
CA LEU A 399 -18.12 1.72 15.42
C LEU A 399 -16.66 2.20 15.47
N LYS A 400 -15.93 1.80 16.52
CA LYS A 400 -14.55 2.23 16.78
C LYS A 400 -13.74 1.07 17.35
N THR A 401 -12.51 0.90 16.90
CA THR A 401 -11.57 -0.13 17.32
C THR A 401 -10.25 0.51 17.75
N LYS A 402 -9.47 -0.22 18.56
CA LYS A 402 -8.09 0.12 18.86
C LYS A 402 -7.17 -0.56 17.86
N ALA A 403 -6.03 0.06 17.59
CA ALA A 403 -4.99 -0.51 16.76
C ALA A 403 -3.61 -0.02 17.20
N ARG A 404 -2.61 -0.88 17.08
CA ARG A 404 -1.20 -0.55 17.25
C ARG A 404 -0.51 -0.60 15.90
N VAL A 405 0.11 0.51 15.50
CA VAL A 405 0.65 0.77 14.16
C VAL A 405 2.12 1.16 14.21
N GLY A 406 2.81 1.20 13.06
CA GLY A 406 4.16 1.78 12.96
C GLY A 406 5.31 0.80 13.16
N TYR A 407 5.17 -0.45 12.69
CA TYR A 407 6.24 -1.44 12.74
C TYR A 407 7.18 -1.32 11.51
N SER A 408 8.15 -0.40 11.58
CA SER A 408 9.28 -0.37 10.62
C SER A 408 10.21 -1.56 10.83
N VAL A 409 11.14 -1.81 9.90
CA VAL A 409 12.16 -2.87 10.06
C VAL A 409 13.03 -2.60 11.30
N GLU A 410 13.39 -1.33 11.50
CA GLU A 410 14.14 -0.85 12.67
C GLU A 410 13.36 -1.08 13.97
N ALA A 411 12.05 -0.82 13.96
CA ALA A 411 11.19 -1.05 15.11
C ALA A 411 11.08 -2.54 15.44
N ILE A 412 10.90 -3.41 14.45
CA ILE A 412 10.84 -4.88 14.66
C ILE A 412 12.15 -5.38 15.27
N LYS A 413 13.29 -4.97 14.74
CA LYS A 413 14.61 -5.35 15.29
C LYS A 413 14.74 -4.89 16.74
N LYS A 414 14.32 -3.65 17.04
CA LYS A 414 14.37 -3.09 18.41
C LYS A 414 13.45 -3.83 19.40
N GLU A 415 12.24 -4.22 18.98
CA GLU A 415 11.35 -5.02 19.81
C GLU A 415 11.96 -6.41 20.11
N LEU A 416 12.63 -7.02 19.13
CA LEU A 416 13.36 -8.28 19.33
C LEU A 416 14.55 -8.11 20.26
N ASP A 417 15.31 -7.02 20.17
CA ASP A 417 16.42 -6.70 21.07
C ASP A 417 15.95 -6.60 22.54
N GLY A 418 14.78 -5.99 22.75
CA GLY A 418 14.18 -5.84 24.08
C GLY A 418 13.87 -7.18 24.77
N VAL A 419 13.60 -8.23 24.00
CA VAL A 419 13.33 -9.59 24.52
C VAL A 419 14.60 -10.43 24.66
N CYS A 420 15.62 -10.15 23.85
CA CYS A 420 16.85 -10.94 23.72
C CYS A 420 18.03 -10.38 24.54
N ASN A 421 17.79 -9.59 25.58
CA ASN A 421 18.79 -8.92 26.44
C ASN A 421 19.94 -9.80 26.97
N SER A 422 19.82 -11.12 26.90
CA SER A 422 20.86 -12.08 27.31
C SER A 422 21.81 -12.52 26.19
N HIS A 423 21.57 -12.08 24.94
CA HIS A 423 22.31 -12.55 23.75
C HIS A 423 22.78 -11.34 22.94
N VAL A 424 23.89 -10.72 23.36
CA VAL A 424 24.47 -9.53 22.75
C VAL A 424 24.69 -9.67 21.24
N ASP A 425 25.03 -10.87 20.75
CA ASP A 425 25.24 -11.17 19.33
C ASP A 425 23.95 -11.20 18.47
N ALA A 426 22.77 -11.10 19.12
CA ALA A 426 21.48 -11.09 18.45
C ALA A 426 20.87 -9.68 18.32
N LEU A 427 21.52 -8.65 18.87
CA LEU A 427 21.03 -7.27 18.82
C LEU A 427 21.08 -6.71 17.40
N GLY A 428 20.02 -6.04 16.99
CA GLY A 428 19.90 -5.44 15.64
C GLY A 428 19.71 -6.44 14.52
N THR A 429 19.46 -7.73 14.81
CA THR A 429 19.28 -8.81 13.83
C THR A 429 17.90 -9.46 13.92
N LEU A 430 17.54 -10.24 12.89
CA LEU A 430 16.32 -11.04 12.85
C LEU A 430 16.54 -12.52 13.23
N LYS A 431 17.72 -12.87 13.75
CA LYS A 431 18.03 -14.22 14.23
C LYS A 431 17.02 -14.74 15.25
N PRO A 432 16.58 -13.95 16.25
CA PRO A 432 15.55 -14.40 17.20
C PRO A 432 14.24 -14.79 16.49
N LEU A 433 13.83 -14.07 15.46
CA LEU A 433 12.67 -14.42 14.66
C LEU A 433 12.88 -15.73 13.89
N ALA A 434 14.05 -15.90 13.26
CA ALA A 434 14.42 -17.16 12.60
C ALA A 434 14.38 -18.34 13.58
N ASP A 435 14.89 -18.18 14.80
CA ASP A 435 14.94 -19.26 15.80
C ASP A 435 13.55 -19.65 16.30
N VAL A 436 12.65 -18.70 16.49
CA VAL A 436 11.25 -18.97 16.85
C VAL A 436 10.51 -19.72 15.75
N VAL A 437 10.81 -19.41 14.48
CA VAL A 437 10.28 -20.16 13.32
C VAL A 437 10.89 -21.55 13.24
N LYS A 438 12.21 -21.72 13.41
CA LYS A 438 12.89 -23.04 13.43
C LYS A 438 12.32 -23.93 14.55
N ALA A 439 12.08 -23.38 15.72
CA ALA A 439 11.50 -24.09 16.86
C ALA A 439 10.01 -24.47 16.67
N GLY A 440 9.37 -24.04 15.59
CA GLY A 440 7.96 -24.33 15.30
C GLY A 440 6.97 -23.57 16.17
N VAL A 441 7.42 -22.59 16.96
CA VAL A 441 6.55 -21.72 17.76
C VAL A 441 5.75 -20.78 16.86
N LEU A 442 6.42 -20.17 15.87
CA LEU A 442 5.77 -19.58 14.72
C LEU A 442 5.91 -20.53 13.53
N ARG A 443 4.83 -20.73 12.79
CA ARG A 443 4.87 -21.56 11.57
C ARG A 443 5.46 -20.82 10.38
N GLY A 444 5.31 -19.51 10.33
CA GLY A 444 5.78 -18.64 9.27
C GLY A 444 5.10 -17.29 9.31
N ALA A 445 5.12 -16.59 8.16
CA ALA A 445 4.50 -15.29 8.02
C ALA A 445 3.72 -15.16 6.69
N VAL A 446 2.72 -14.27 6.66
CA VAL A 446 2.07 -13.82 5.42
C VAL A 446 2.11 -12.30 5.35
N ALA A 447 2.66 -11.77 4.26
CA ALA A 447 2.56 -10.37 3.90
C ALA A 447 1.22 -10.15 3.18
N MET A 448 0.19 -9.71 3.92
CA MET A 448 -1.14 -9.46 3.34
C MET A 448 -1.29 -7.99 3.03
N VAL A 449 -1.40 -7.67 1.75
CA VAL A 449 -1.33 -6.30 1.23
C VAL A 449 -2.44 -6.03 0.22
N GLY A 450 -2.47 -4.83 -0.34
CA GLY A 450 -3.33 -4.46 -1.45
C GLY A 450 -4.58 -3.71 -1.05
N CYS A 451 -5.52 -3.69 -1.99
CA CYS A 451 -6.71 -2.87 -2.00
C CYS A 451 -7.93 -3.63 -1.44
N ASN A 452 -9.11 -3.01 -1.58
CA ASN A 452 -10.41 -3.67 -1.54
C ASN A 452 -11.05 -3.59 -2.93
N ASN A 453 -11.68 -4.67 -3.38
CA ASN A 453 -12.28 -4.73 -4.70
C ASN A 453 -13.81 -4.71 -4.60
N PRO A 454 -14.51 -3.73 -5.19
CA PRO A 454 -15.97 -3.67 -5.13
C PRO A 454 -16.69 -4.81 -5.86
N LYS A 455 -15.98 -5.67 -6.61
CA LYS A 455 -16.54 -6.90 -7.22
C LYS A 455 -16.76 -8.04 -6.22
N VAL A 456 -16.10 -7.97 -5.06
CA VAL A 456 -16.24 -8.93 -3.97
C VAL A 456 -16.79 -8.23 -2.73
N ARG A 457 -17.22 -8.98 -1.73
CA ARG A 457 -17.66 -8.41 -0.45
C ARG A 457 -16.47 -7.76 0.25
N PRO A 458 -16.43 -6.42 0.42
CA PRO A 458 -15.26 -5.71 0.95
C PRO A 458 -14.83 -6.21 2.32
N ASP A 459 -13.52 -6.21 2.57
CA ASP A 459 -12.85 -6.64 3.81
C ASP A 459 -12.96 -8.14 4.14
N THR A 460 -13.90 -8.86 3.53
CA THR A 460 -14.20 -10.27 3.90
C THR A 460 -13.00 -11.17 3.68
N ALA A 461 -12.39 -11.11 2.50
CA ALA A 461 -11.25 -11.97 2.19
C ALA A 461 -10.03 -11.63 3.08
N HIS A 462 -9.77 -10.36 3.31
CA HIS A 462 -8.71 -9.92 4.23
C HIS A 462 -8.92 -10.50 5.64
N ILE A 463 -10.09 -10.28 6.22
CA ILE A 463 -10.37 -10.62 7.62
C ILE A 463 -10.41 -12.14 7.83
N GLU A 464 -11.10 -12.87 6.95
CA GLU A 464 -11.24 -14.33 7.12
C GLU A 464 -9.91 -15.07 6.89
N LEU A 465 -9.11 -14.63 5.91
CA LEU A 465 -7.76 -15.18 5.73
C LEU A 465 -6.86 -14.88 6.92
N MET A 466 -6.85 -13.63 7.44
CA MET A 466 -6.08 -13.29 8.62
C MET A 466 -6.47 -14.18 9.81
N LYS A 467 -7.75 -14.30 10.13
CA LYS A 467 -8.23 -15.18 11.21
C LYS A 467 -7.77 -16.63 11.05
N LYS A 468 -7.82 -17.16 9.82
CA LYS A 468 -7.37 -18.51 9.51
C LYS A 468 -5.87 -18.68 9.73
N LEU A 469 -5.05 -17.74 9.25
CA LEU A 469 -3.59 -17.75 9.41
C LEU A 469 -3.18 -17.63 10.88
N LEU A 470 -3.77 -16.68 11.62
CA LEU A 470 -3.49 -16.46 13.04
C LEU A 470 -3.79 -17.69 13.90
N LYS A 471 -4.86 -18.45 13.60
CA LYS A 471 -5.18 -19.71 14.27
C LYS A 471 -4.13 -20.81 14.04
N ASN A 472 -3.38 -20.72 12.94
CA ASN A 472 -2.33 -21.67 12.56
C ASN A 472 -0.91 -21.18 12.92
N ASP A 473 -0.77 -20.30 13.91
CA ASP A 473 0.51 -19.76 14.38
C ASP A 473 1.34 -19.07 13.28
N ILE A 474 0.65 -18.47 12.28
CA ILE A 474 1.25 -17.70 11.20
C ILE A 474 1.00 -16.23 11.49
N ILE A 475 2.08 -15.45 11.68
CA ILE A 475 1.98 -14.01 11.88
C ILE A 475 1.65 -13.30 10.57
N VAL A 476 0.85 -12.24 10.65
CA VAL A 476 0.47 -11.47 9.45
C VAL A 476 1.09 -10.08 9.52
N ILE A 477 1.74 -9.65 8.44
CA ILE A 477 2.21 -8.28 8.26
C ILE A 477 1.37 -7.60 7.18
N VAL A 478 0.94 -6.36 7.45
CA VAL A 478 -0.04 -5.67 6.61
C VAL A 478 0.40 -4.26 6.20
N SER A 479 -0.08 -3.82 5.04
CA SER A 479 0.04 -2.44 4.57
C SER A 479 -1.16 -2.03 3.70
N GLY A 480 -1.28 -0.73 3.42
CA GLY A 480 -2.33 -0.20 2.55
C GLY A 480 -3.75 -0.46 3.07
N CYS A 481 -4.69 -0.77 2.17
CA CYS A 481 -6.08 -1.01 2.55
C CYS A 481 -6.28 -2.32 3.33
N SER A 482 -5.41 -3.31 3.15
CA SER A 482 -5.39 -4.52 3.97
C SER A 482 -5.13 -4.22 5.45
N ALA A 483 -4.22 -3.28 5.74
CA ALA A 483 -3.95 -2.82 7.10
C ALA A 483 -5.20 -2.16 7.71
N GLN A 484 -5.91 -1.35 6.94
CA GLN A 484 -7.13 -0.72 7.43
C GLN A 484 -8.28 -1.73 7.63
N ALA A 485 -8.37 -2.78 6.81
CA ALA A 485 -9.30 -3.89 7.06
C ALA A 485 -9.00 -4.59 8.38
N ALA A 486 -7.72 -4.89 8.66
CA ALA A 486 -7.27 -5.48 9.92
C ALA A 486 -7.57 -4.56 11.13
N ALA A 487 -7.28 -3.27 11.00
CA ALA A 487 -7.54 -2.29 12.06
C ALA A 487 -9.03 -2.17 12.37
N LYS A 488 -9.89 -2.08 11.35
CA LYS A 488 -11.35 -2.03 11.50
C LYS A 488 -11.91 -3.28 12.19
N ALA A 489 -11.32 -4.45 11.97
CA ALA A 489 -11.72 -5.68 12.62
C ALA A 489 -11.19 -5.80 14.07
N GLY A 490 -10.27 -4.94 14.49
CA GLY A 490 -9.61 -5.04 15.80
C GLY A 490 -8.47 -6.05 15.87
N LEU A 491 -8.02 -6.58 14.70
CA LEU A 491 -6.94 -7.58 14.64
C LEU A 491 -5.55 -6.99 14.95
N MET A 492 -5.42 -5.67 14.94
CA MET A 492 -4.20 -4.94 15.28
C MET A 492 -4.17 -4.44 16.73
N ASP A 493 -5.13 -4.84 17.58
CA ASP A 493 -5.08 -4.66 19.01
C ASP A 493 -4.21 -5.76 19.67
N LEU A 494 -3.53 -5.43 20.76
CA LEU A 494 -2.74 -6.40 21.54
C LEU A 494 -3.62 -7.56 22.04
N ASP A 495 -4.86 -7.27 22.42
CA ASP A 495 -5.82 -8.26 22.90
C ASP A 495 -6.22 -9.29 21.83
N ALA A 496 -6.03 -8.99 20.54
CA ALA A 496 -6.29 -9.93 19.45
C ALA A 496 -5.39 -11.17 19.51
N ALA A 497 -4.26 -11.11 20.23
CA ALA A 497 -3.40 -12.26 20.49
C ALA A 497 -4.14 -13.41 21.22
N GLU A 498 -5.20 -13.12 21.97
CA GLU A 498 -6.00 -14.14 22.68
C GLU A 498 -6.71 -15.13 21.72
N TYR A 499 -6.91 -14.74 20.48
CA TYR A 499 -7.61 -15.54 19.46
C TYR A 499 -6.68 -16.36 18.57
N CYS A 500 -5.36 -16.17 18.70
CA CYS A 500 -4.35 -16.86 17.90
C CYS A 500 -4.13 -18.31 18.33
N GLY A 501 -3.38 -19.07 17.54
CA GLY A 501 -2.77 -20.32 17.98
C GLY A 501 -1.84 -20.08 19.18
N GLU A 502 -1.54 -21.13 19.93
CA GLU A 502 -0.79 -21.00 21.19
C GLU A 502 0.65 -20.49 20.98
N GLY A 503 1.28 -20.84 19.85
CA GLY A 503 2.62 -20.38 19.52
C GLY A 503 2.66 -18.87 19.28
N LEU A 504 1.84 -18.38 18.36
CA LEU A 504 1.75 -16.95 18.03
C LEU A 504 1.28 -16.12 19.23
N LYS A 505 0.28 -16.61 19.98
CA LYS A 505 -0.19 -15.97 21.22
C LYS A 505 0.95 -15.77 22.22
N ARG A 506 1.79 -16.80 22.39
CA ARG A 506 2.95 -16.74 23.30
C ARG A 506 3.96 -15.70 22.82
N VAL A 507 4.25 -15.65 21.52
CA VAL A 507 5.19 -14.65 20.95
C VAL A 507 4.63 -13.24 21.13
N CYS A 508 3.37 -12.99 20.78
CA CYS A 508 2.73 -11.69 20.94
C CYS A 508 2.80 -11.17 22.37
N LYS A 509 2.49 -12.04 23.36
CA LYS A 509 2.55 -11.68 24.78
C LYS A 509 3.97 -11.43 25.29
N LEU A 510 4.94 -12.21 24.80
CA LEU A 510 6.33 -12.07 25.21
C LEU A 510 6.95 -10.78 24.70
N VAL A 511 6.69 -10.46 23.42
CA VAL A 511 7.26 -9.27 22.73
C VAL A 511 6.42 -8.02 22.99
N GLY A 512 5.13 -8.14 23.33
CA GLY A 512 4.20 -7.02 23.51
C GLY A 512 3.69 -6.44 22.17
N ILE A 513 3.48 -7.32 21.18
CA ILE A 513 3.02 -6.94 19.82
C ILE A 513 1.64 -7.53 19.52
N PRO A 514 0.83 -6.90 18.65
CA PRO A 514 -0.38 -7.52 18.12
C PRO A 514 -0.02 -8.67 17.14
N PRO A 515 -0.96 -9.57 16.84
CA PRO A 515 -0.71 -10.67 15.91
C PRO A 515 -0.69 -10.23 14.42
N VAL A 516 -1.14 -9.01 14.14
CA VAL A 516 -1.10 -8.38 12.82
C VAL A 516 -0.29 -7.09 12.91
N LEU A 517 0.84 -7.02 12.21
CA LEU A 517 1.78 -5.91 12.28
C LEU A 517 1.56 -4.92 11.13
N HIS A 518 1.31 -3.66 11.45
CA HIS A 518 1.14 -2.58 10.49
C HIS A 518 2.50 -2.04 10.04
N MET A 519 2.82 -2.17 8.76
CA MET A 519 4.09 -1.67 8.20
C MET A 519 3.95 -0.38 7.37
N GLY A 520 2.73 0.11 7.13
CA GLY A 520 2.51 1.38 6.46
C GLY A 520 1.56 1.35 5.27
N SER A 521 1.89 2.14 4.26
CA SER A 521 1.13 2.33 3.02
C SER A 521 1.52 1.33 1.90
N CYS A 522 1.02 1.53 0.68
CA CYS A 522 1.38 0.67 -0.46
C CYS A 522 2.86 0.74 -0.83
N VAL A 523 3.51 1.91 -0.78
CA VAL A 523 4.95 2.04 -1.05
C VAL A 523 5.79 1.34 0.02
N ASP A 524 5.27 1.24 1.25
CA ASP A 524 5.94 0.60 2.40
C ASP A 524 5.99 -0.93 2.32
N ILE A 525 5.41 -1.54 1.29
CA ILE A 525 5.68 -2.94 0.97
C ILE A 525 7.17 -3.15 0.70
N SER A 526 7.89 -2.10 0.28
CA SER A 526 9.35 -2.08 0.21
C SER A 526 10.01 -2.43 1.56
N ARG A 527 9.43 -2.06 2.71
CA ARG A 527 9.91 -2.49 4.05
C ARG A 527 9.79 -3.99 4.25
N MET A 528 8.71 -4.62 3.73
CA MET A 528 8.53 -6.08 3.81
C MET A 528 9.59 -6.81 3.00
N MET A 529 10.01 -6.22 1.86
CA MET A 529 11.09 -6.74 1.03
C MET A 529 12.44 -6.68 1.76
N ILE A 530 12.73 -5.57 2.44
CA ILE A 530 13.93 -5.43 3.29
C ILE A 530 13.87 -6.41 4.46
N LEU A 531 12.73 -6.54 5.14
CA LEU A 531 12.54 -7.49 6.24
C LEU A 531 12.83 -8.93 5.79
N ALA A 532 12.29 -9.36 4.63
CA ALA A 532 12.55 -10.67 4.05
C ALA A 532 14.03 -10.85 3.66
N SER A 533 14.64 -9.81 3.08
CA SER A 533 16.07 -9.81 2.69
C SER A 533 16.99 -9.95 3.91
N ASP A 534 16.74 -9.19 4.96
CA ASP A 534 17.52 -9.23 6.19
C ASP A 534 17.33 -10.56 6.92
N LEU A 535 16.09 -11.08 6.96
CA LEU A 535 15.82 -12.40 7.54
C LEU A 535 16.54 -13.52 6.78
N ALA A 536 16.55 -13.46 5.44
CA ALA A 536 17.28 -14.41 4.60
C ALA A 536 18.78 -14.41 4.91
N LYS A 537 19.37 -13.21 4.97
CA LYS A 537 20.80 -13.02 5.32
C LYS A 537 21.12 -13.53 6.72
N ASP A 538 20.33 -13.16 7.72
CA ASP A 538 20.54 -13.56 9.12
C ASP A 538 20.33 -15.06 9.35
N TRP A 539 19.45 -15.69 8.59
CA TRP A 539 19.20 -17.13 8.64
C TRP A 539 20.19 -17.94 7.78
N GLY A 540 20.79 -17.32 6.77
CA GLY A 540 21.71 -17.97 5.83
C GLY A 540 20.99 -18.83 4.78
N ILE A 541 19.80 -18.42 4.34
CA ILE A 541 18.98 -19.11 3.32
C ILE A 541 18.53 -18.12 2.24
N ASN A 542 17.97 -18.61 1.14
CA ASN A 542 17.38 -17.76 0.11
C ASN A 542 15.98 -17.26 0.52
N ILE A 543 15.54 -16.12 -0.01
CA ILE A 543 14.19 -15.59 0.26
C ILE A 543 13.11 -16.61 -0.09
N SER A 544 13.25 -17.32 -1.22
CA SER A 544 12.29 -18.33 -1.69
C SER A 544 12.11 -19.50 -0.71
N GLN A 545 13.09 -19.75 0.16
CA GLN A 545 13.08 -20.82 1.16
C GLN A 545 12.42 -20.40 2.48
N ILE A 546 12.29 -19.09 2.74
CA ILE A 546 11.63 -18.62 3.97
C ILE A 546 10.18 -19.11 3.99
N PRO A 547 9.64 -19.61 5.12
CA PRO A 547 8.22 -19.90 5.30
C PRO A 547 7.37 -18.62 5.27
N LEU A 548 7.29 -17.99 4.11
CA LEU A 548 6.68 -16.71 3.83
C LEU A 548 5.88 -16.76 2.54
N CYS A 549 4.70 -16.15 2.54
CA CYS A 549 3.88 -15.89 1.35
C CYS A 549 3.49 -14.42 1.28
N GLY A 550 3.32 -13.90 0.05
CA GLY A 550 2.61 -12.65 -0.23
C GLY A 550 1.13 -12.93 -0.51
N CYS A 551 0.24 -12.05 -0.13
CA CYS A 551 -1.20 -12.20 -0.43
C CYS A 551 -1.84 -10.84 -0.72
N ALA A 552 -2.65 -10.75 -1.79
CA ALA A 552 -3.49 -9.60 -2.11
C ALA A 552 -4.90 -10.09 -2.51
N PRO A 553 -5.76 -10.43 -1.51
CA PRO A 553 -6.99 -11.17 -1.77
C PRO A 553 -8.06 -10.33 -2.47
N GLU A 554 -8.05 -9.01 -2.28
CA GLU A 554 -9.03 -8.06 -2.84
C GLU A 554 -8.35 -6.96 -3.69
N TRP A 555 -7.23 -7.26 -4.33
CA TRP A 555 -6.55 -6.25 -5.15
C TRP A 555 -7.43 -5.69 -6.27
N MET A 556 -7.26 -4.42 -6.65
CA MET A 556 -8.06 -3.80 -7.72
C MET A 556 -7.28 -2.88 -8.65
N SER A 557 -6.15 -2.31 -8.25
CA SER A 557 -5.49 -1.26 -9.03
C SER A 557 -4.24 -1.75 -9.76
N GLU A 558 -3.80 -0.97 -10.74
CA GLU A 558 -2.53 -1.17 -11.46
C GLU A 558 -1.34 -1.29 -10.52
N LYS A 559 -1.34 -0.52 -9.42
CA LYS A 559 -0.31 -0.59 -8.38
C LYS A 559 -0.16 -1.99 -7.81
N ALA A 560 -1.28 -2.66 -7.53
CA ALA A 560 -1.25 -4.02 -6.98
C ALA A 560 -0.62 -5.02 -7.95
N VAL A 561 -0.80 -4.84 -9.27
CA VAL A 561 -0.14 -5.69 -10.29
C VAL A 561 1.36 -5.43 -10.31
N SER A 562 1.80 -4.17 -10.26
CA SER A 562 3.23 -3.83 -10.14
C SER A 562 3.84 -4.41 -8.86
N ILE A 563 3.15 -4.24 -7.72
CA ILE A 563 3.53 -4.82 -6.42
C ILE A 563 3.68 -6.34 -6.52
N GLY A 564 2.67 -7.03 -7.05
CA GLY A 564 2.73 -8.48 -7.24
C GLY A 564 3.95 -8.92 -8.06
N ASN A 565 4.27 -8.19 -9.13
CA ASN A 565 5.43 -8.49 -9.96
C ASN A 565 6.75 -8.34 -9.19
N TYR A 566 6.96 -7.29 -8.39
CA TYR A 566 8.21 -7.18 -7.65
C TYR A 566 8.28 -8.13 -6.44
N VAL A 567 7.17 -8.46 -5.82
CA VAL A 567 7.13 -9.44 -4.73
C VAL A 567 7.51 -10.83 -5.26
N VAL A 568 6.90 -11.26 -6.38
CA VAL A 568 7.27 -12.52 -7.07
C VAL A 568 8.71 -12.47 -7.55
N ALA A 569 9.14 -11.37 -8.19
CA ALA A 569 10.53 -11.22 -8.65
C ALA A 569 11.56 -11.30 -7.52
N THR A 570 11.16 -10.98 -6.28
CA THR A 570 12.04 -11.11 -5.10
C THR A 570 12.10 -12.54 -4.53
N GLY A 571 11.32 -13.48 -5.06
CA GLY A 571 11.33 -14.87 -4.63
C GLY A 571 10.20 -15.25 -3.66
N ILE A 572 9.10 -14.47 -3.61
CA ILE A 572 7.98 -14.71 -2.70
C ILE A 572 6.74 -15.11 -3.49
N ASP A 573 6.27 -16.37 -3.31
CA ASP A 573 5.02 -16.83 -3.90
C ASP A 573 3.86 -15.92 -3.46
N THR A 574 3.07 -15.42 -4.43
CA THR A 574 2.05 -14.38 -4.19
C THR A 574 0.66 -14.86 -4.54
N TYR A 575 -0.23 -14.81 -3.55
CA TYR A 575 -1.59 -15.35 -3.58
C TYR A 575 -2.61 -14.24 -3.87
N LEU A 576 -3.47 -14.47 -4.88
CA LEU A 576 -4.44 -13.49 -5.36
C LEU A 576 -5.86 -14.06 -5.30
N GLY A 577 -6.80 -13.32 -4.71
CA GLY A 577 -8.22 -13.67 -4.69
C GLY A 577 -9.00 -13.21 -5.94
N VAL A 578 -8.36 -12.43 -6.81
CA VAL A 578 -8.92 -11.92 -8.07
C VAL A 578 -7.92 -12.18 -9.19
N ASP A 579 -8.38 -12.66 -10.34
CA ASP A 579 -7.52 -12.89 -11.51
C ASP A 579 -6.95 -11.57 -12.06
N PRO A 580 -5.64 -11.49 -12.40
CA PRO A 580 -5.02 -10.28 -12.93
C PRO A 580 -5.26 -10.08 -14.43
N TYR A 581 -6.45 -10.41 -14.93
CA TYR A 581 -6.86 -10.35 -16.33
C TYR A 581 -6.02 -11.25 -17.26
N SER A 582 -5.50 -12.36 -16.73
CA SER A 582 -4.64 -13.32 -17.45
C SER A 582 -5.40 -14.51 -18.03
N LYS A 583 -6.60 -14.81 -17.51
CA LYS A 583 -7.39 -16.02 -17.82
C LYS A 583 -7.75 -16.20 -19.32
N GLY A 584 -7.67 -15.15 -20.10
CA GLY A 584 -7.89 -15.22 -21.55
C GLY A 584 -6.75 -15.83 -22.34
N SER A 585 -5.58 -16.09 -21.73
CA SER A 585 -4.40 -16.66 -22.36
C SER A 585 -3.79 -17.76 -21.49
N SER A 586 -3.86 -19.00 -21.96
CA SER A 586 -3.21 -20.13 -21.26
C SER A 586 -1.70 -19.93 -21.11
N GLU A 587 -1.04 -19.36 -22.13
CA GLU A 587 0.41 -19.11 -22.10
C GLU A 587 0.79 -18.05 -21.05
N ILE A 588 0.05 -16.93 -20.97
CA ILE A 588 0.31 -15.91 -19.94
C ILE A 588 0.01 -16.46 -18.55
N THR A 589 -1.08 -17.22 -18.40
CA THR A 589 -1.40 -17.89 -17.14
C THR A 589 -0.28 -18.84 -16.71
N GLU A 590 0.24 -19.66 -17.64
CA GLU A 590 1.34 -20.58 -17.34
C GLU A 590 2.62 -19.82 -16.96
N LEU A 591 2.98 -18.74 -17.64
CA LEU A 591 4.15 -17.93 -17.31
C LEU A 591 4.05 -17.25 -15.93
N LEU A 592 2.85 -16.87 -15.51
CA LEU A 592 2.64 -16.23 -14.21
C LEU A 592 2.46 -17.24 -13.06
N GLN A 593 1.74 -18.35 -13.31
CA GLN A 593 1.23 -19.28 -12.29
C GLN A 593 1.80 -20.70 -12.38
N GLY A 594 2.59 -20.99 -13.42
CA GLY A 594 3.20 -22.32 -13.59
C GLY A 594 4.20 -22.66 -12.49
N GLU A 595 4.25 -23.95 -12.10
CA GLU A 595 5.12 -24.44 -11.03
C GLU A 595 6.56 -24.76 -11.49
N THR A 596 6.81 -24.84 -12.79
CA THR A 596 8.11 -25.26 -13.35
C THR A 596 8.61 -24.37 -14.48
N ARG A 597 7.82 -23.38 -14.90
CA ARG A 597 8.11 -22.50 -16.03
C ARG A 597 7.76 -21.05 -15.68
N GLY A 598 8.27 -20.11 -16.45
CA GLY A 598 7.97 -18.69 -16.30
C GLY A 598 8.54 -18.09 -15.02
N CYS A 599 7.75 -17.40 -14.24
CA CYS A 599 8.19 -16.75 -13.01
C CYS A 599 8.89 -17.75 -12.07
N LYS A 600 8.33 -18.95 -11.91
CA LYS A 600 8.92 -19.99 -11.02
C LYS A 600 10.33 -20.40 -11.45
N GLU A 601 10.55 -20.55 -12.74
CA GLU A 601 11.86 -20.87 -13.31
C GLU A 601 12.87 -19.70 -13.16
N TRP A 602 12.38 -18.45 -13.37
CA TRP A 602 13.29 -17.31 -13.43
C TRP A 602 13.65 -16.71 -12.08
N VAL A 603 12.71 -16.76 -11.12
CA VAL A 603 12.84 -16.07 -9.83
C VAL A 603 12.43 -16.93 -8.63
N GLU A 604 12.29 -18.24 -8.80
CA GLU A 604 11.95 -19.24 -7.77
C GLU A 604 10.56 -19.01 -7.10
N ALA A 605 9.73 -18.13 -7.64
CA ALA A 605 8.41 -17.84 -7.11
C ALA A 605 7.40 -17.61 -8.24
N HIS A 606 6.10 -17.71 -7.93
CA HIS A 606 5.03 -17.56 -8.90
C HIS A 606 3.77 -16.96 -8.26
N PHE A 607 2.79 -16.61 -9.10
CA PHE A 607 1.46 -16.25 -8.62
C PHE A 607 0.59 -17.50 -8.41
N VAL A 608 -0.26 -17.45 -7.39
CA VAL A 608 -1.31 -18.44 -7.15
C VAL A 608 -2.64 -17.69 -7.13
N VAL A 609 -3.53 -18.00 -8.06
CA VAL A 609 -4.84 -17.35 -8.15
C VAL A 609 -5.94 -18.32 -7.72
N ASP A 610 -6.72 -17.94 -6.71
CA ASP A 610 -7.88 -18.70 -6.27
C ASP A 610 -8.96 -17.75 -5.75
N THR A 611 -10.12 -17.77 -6.38
CA THR A 611 -11.27 -16.93 -5.97
C THR A 611 -12.04 -17.51 -4.77
N ASN A 612 -11.77 -18.76 -4.41
CA ASN A 612 -12.29 -19.36 -3.18
C ASN A 612 -11.33 -19.04 -2.02
N ILE A 613 -11.77 -18.19 -1.12
CA ILE A 613 -10.96 -17.66 -0.02
C ILE A 613 -10.52 -18.74 0.96
N GLU A 614 -11.38 -19.71 1.25
CA GLU A 614 -11.04 -20.84 2.12
C GLU A 614 -9.91 -21.69 1.52
N SER A 615 -10.04 -22.05 0.24
CA SER A 615 -9.01 -22.76 -0.53
C SER A 615 -7.72 -21.96 -0.64
N LEU A 616 -7.81 -20.64 -0.85
CA LEU A 616 -6.63 -19.76 -0.92
C LEU A 616 -5.83 -19.80 0.40
N GLY A 617 -6.55 -19.77 1.54
CA GLY A 617 -5.93 -19.89 2.87
C GLY A 617 -5.27 -21.25 3.09
N ASP A 618 -5.91 -22.35 2.68
CA ASP A 618 -5.32 -23.69 2.77
C ASP A 618 -4.06 -23.84 1.93
N LYS A 619 -4.04 -23.28 0.73
CA LYS A 619 -2.86 -23.27 -0.15
C LYS A 619 -1.70 -22.49 0.47
N MET A 620 -1.94 -21.34 1.10
CA MET A 620 -0.90 -20.57 1.79
C MET A 620 -0.30 -21.35 2.97
N ILE A 621 -1.15 -21.95 3.81
CA ILE A 621 -0.70 -22.77 4.94
C ILE A 621 0.12 -23.96 4.43
N ALA A 622 -0.37 -24.68 3.42
CA ALA A 622 0.33 -25.81 2.83
C ALA A 622 1.70 -25.41 2.25
N ALA A 623 1.80 -24.27 1.58
CA ALA A 623 3.06 -23.76 1.04
C ALA A 623 4.07 -23.40 2.15
N ILE A 624 3.61 -22.78 3.23
CA ILE A 624 4.45 -22.49 4.40
C ILE A 624 4.96 -23.78 5.02
N GLU A 625 4.10 -24.78 5.22
CA GLU A 625 4.50 -26.08 5.78
C GLU A 625 5.44 -26.86 4.84
N ALA A 626 5.23 -26.78 3.52
CA ALA A 626 6.14 -27.38 2.54
C ALA A 626 7.54 -26.76 2.60
N LYS A 627 7.64 -25.42 2.71
CA LYS A 627 8.93 -24.72 2.89
C LYS A 627 9.61 -25.13 4.21
N ARG A 628 8.86 -25.27 5.29
CA ARG A 628 9.35 -25.77 6.57
C ARG A 628 9.91 -27.19 6.44
N ALA A 629 9.16 -28.09 5.83
CA ALA A 629 9.60 -29.47 5.60
C ALA A 629 10.89 -29.54 4.75
N ALA A 630 11.01 -28.69 3.72
CA ALA A 630 12.21 -28.59 2.89
C ALA A 630 13.43 -28.08 3.68
N LEU A 631 13.25 -27.28 4.73
CA LEU A 631 14.29 -26.82 5.64
C LEU A 631 14.56 -27.82 6.79
N GLY A 632 13.79 -28.90 6.92
CA GLY A 632 13.92 -29.88 8.00
C GLY A 632 13.46 -29.38 9.38
N ILE A 633 12.51 -28.47 9.43
CA ILE A 633 12.00 -27.82 10.66
C ILE A 633 10.50 -27.99 10.83
#